data_de5bcb34af02e6f30140c04b1fa7e7e2
#
_entry.id   de5bcb34af02e6f30140c04b1fa7e7e2
#
_cell.length_a   1.000
_cell.length_b   1.000
_cell.length_c   1.000
_cell.angle_alpha   90.00
_cell.angle_beta   90.00
_cell.angle_gamma   90.00
#
_symmetry.space_group_name_H-M   'P 1'
#
loop_
_entity.id
_entity.type
_entity.pdbx_description
1 polymer ?
#
loop_
_entity_poly.entity_id
_entity_poly.type
_entity_poly.pdbx_seq_one_letter_code
_entity_poly.pdbx_strand_id
1 'polypeptide(L)'
;MPVMNYRKGTEKEKSWIIEETSFNEKYTGKCESVFTQGNGYLGLRNSLEEQYVNTVRGMFITGTFNKASKDEVTELPNVSDIVNMEIELNGERFSMNENNIKEYSRTLNLYTGETCRNVLWKGKNGDIVHLSFHRFVSYENVHVIGAYVEIKPVNCEMKVKVVSGIDAQVTNHGAQHLTEFSKRAFEEKFLQMGMVTTESAVSIAVSTVHKVFQSGKYTEDAASKIIDDRRKIHTEIQLVIPQGETARVEKISTVHSSSCLLYTSDAADDLT
;
A
#
# COMPACT_ATOMS: atom_id res chain seq x y z
N MET A 1 16.92 -22.76 4.08
CA MET A 1 15.96 -22.43 5.16
C MET A 1 14.56 -22.33 4.56
N PRO A 2 13.49 -22.63 5.30
CA PRO A 2 12.15 -22.41 4.81
C PRO A 2 11.93 -20.91 4.60
N VAL A 3 11.29 -20.52 3.50
CA VAL A 3 11.00 -19.11 3.16
C VAL A 3 10.09 -18.45 4.20
N MET A 4 9.26 -19.24 4.89
CA MET A 4 8.31 -18.77 5.90
C MET A 4 8.61 -19.38 7.27
N ASN A 5 8.59 -18.54 8.30
CA ASN A 5 8.61 -18.92 9.70
C ASN A 5 7.30 -18.46 10.37
N TYR A 6 6.51 -19.40 10.87
CA TYR A 6 5.21 -19.13 11.49
C TYR A 6 5.28 -18.95 13.02
N ARG A 7 6.47 -18.93 13.60
CA ARG A 7 6.69 -18.80 15.05
C ARG A 7 7.90 -17.95 15.37
N LYS A 8 7.93 -16.73 14.77
CA LYS A 8 8.93 -15.72 15.08
C LYS A 8 8.46 -14.90 16.28
N GLY A 9 9.36 -14.55 17.18
CA GLY A 9 9.10 -13.67 18.31
C GLY A 9 9.70 -14.19 19.60
N THR A 10 9.56 -13.39 20.66
CA THR A 10 9.93 -13.74 22.04
C THR A 10 8.96 -14.78 22.61
N GLU A 11 9.23 -15.30 23.81
CA GLU A 11 8.39 -16.31 24.47
C GLU A 11 6.89 -15.97 24.50
N LYS A 12 6.52 -14.69 24.67
CA LYS A 12 5.13 -14.21 24.66
C LYS A 12 4.56 -14.03 23.25
N GLU A 13 5.40 -13.83 22.23
CA GLU A 13 4.97 -13.43 20.89
C GLU A 13 5.23 -14.50 19.81
N LYS A 14 5.79 -15.66 20.18
CA LYS A 14 6.16 -16.71 19.21
C LYS A 14 5.01 -17.17 18.30
N SER A 15 3.78 -17.08 18.77
CA SER A 15 2.59 -17.46 18.02
C SER A 15 1.95 -16.30 17.25
N TRP A 16 2.41 -15.07 17.46
CA TRP A 16 1.82 -13.87 16.88
C TRP A 16 2.58 -13.32 15.68
N ILE A 17 3.83 -13.73 15.48
CA ILE A 17 4.67 -13.21 14.39
C ILE A 17 4.90 -14.28 13.34
N ILE A 18 4.44 -13.97 12.12
CA ILE A 18 4.77 -14.73 10.90
C ILE A 18 5.87 -13.96 10.18
N GLU A 19 6.91 -14.65 9.72
CA GLU A 19 8.06 -14.05 9.06
C GLU A 19 8.34 -14.73 7.71
N GLU A 20 8.56 -13.92 6.68
CA GLU A 20 9.25 -14.30 5.45
C GLU A 20 10.74 -13.97 5.64
N THR A 21 11.57 -15.02 5.65
CA THR A 21 13.00 -14.91 6.04
C THR A 21 13.92 -14.56 4.89
N SER A 22 13.45 -14.69 3.65
CA SER A 22 14.20 -14.38 2.44
C SER A 22 13.26 -14.06 1.30
N PHE A 23 13.61 -13.07 0.50
CA PHE A 23 12.88 -12.80 -0.73
C PHE A 23 13.16 -13.91 -1.75
N ASN A 24 12.09 -14.42 -2.34
CA ASN A 24 12.17 -15.36 -3.46
C ASN A 24 11.01 -15.09 -4.40
N GLU A 25 11.33 -14.71 -5.63
CA GLU A 25 10.38 -14.35 -6.67
C GLU A 25 9.28 -15.39 -6.90
N LYS A 26 9.64 -16.68 -6.85
CA LYS A 26 8.69 -17.79 -7.05
C LYS A 26 7.61 -17.87 -5.98
N TYR A 27 7.86 -17.33 -4.79
CA TYR A 27 6.94 -17.36 -3.65
C TYR A 27 6.25 -16.02 -3.38
N THR A 28 6.52 -14.98 -4.17
CA THR A 28 5.94 -13.64 -3.98
C THR A 28 4.43 -13.69 -3.83
N GLY A 29 3.71 -14.33 -4.76
CA GLY A 29 2.26 -14.43 -4.71
C GLY A 29 1.72 -15.17 -3.48
N LYS A 30 2.43 -16.22 -3.01
CA LYS A 30 2.09 -16.93 -1.78
C LYS A 30 2.28 -16.02 -0.55
N CYS A 31 3.43 -15.35 -0.46
CA CYS A 31 3.75 -14.46 0.65
C CYS A 31 2.77 -13.29 0.71
N GLU A 32 2.46 -12.65 -0.41
CA GLU A 32 1.45 -11.60 -0.49
C GLU A 32 0.08 -12.02 0.04
N SER A 33 -0.33 -13.28 -0.24
CA SER A 33 -1.59 -13.83 0.25
C SER A 33 -1.56 -14.14 1.74
N VAL A 34 -0.46 -14.73 2.25
CA VAL A 34 -0.31 -15.07 3.67
C VAL A 34 -0.30 -13.82 4.56
N PHE A 35 0.27 -12.73 4.08
CA PHE A 35 0.36 -11.46 4.79
C PHE A 35 -0.84 -10.53 4.56
N THR A 36 -1.89 -10.97 3.86
CA THR A 36 -3.12 -10.18 3.64
C THR A 36 -3.70 -9.68 4.95
N GLN A 37 -4.09 -8.41 4.98
CA GLN A 37 -4.71 -7.74 6.10
C GLN A 37 -6.18 -7.43 5.80
N GLY A 38 -7.03 -7.39 6.81
CA GLY A 38 -8.44 -7.06 6.66
C GLY A 38 -9.11 -6.80 8.00
N ASN A 39 -10.25 -6.13 7.99
CA ASN A 39 -10.98 -5.71 9.18
C ASN A 39 -12.50 -5.99 9.10
N GLY A 40 -12.93 -6.81 8.13
CA GLY A 40 -14.33 -7.11 7.88
C GLY A 40 -15.02 -6.16 6.88
N TYR A 41 -14.61 -4.90 6.81
CA TYR A 41 -15.07 -3.95 5.81
C TYR A 41 -14.25 -4.04 4.52
N LEU A 42 -12.93 -4.08 4.62
CA LEU A 42 -12.04 -4.23 3.50
C LEU A 42 -10.99 -5.32 3.73
N GLY A 43 -10.52 -5.89 2.62
CA GLY A 43 -9.37 -6.78 2.54
C GLY A 43 -8.30 -6.19 1.64
N LEU A 44 -7.07 -6.19 2.11
CA LEU A 44 -5.91 -5.64 1.42
C LEU A 44 -4.83 -6.69 1.27
N ARG A 45 -4.57 -7.12 0.02
CA ARG A 45 -3.46 -8.02 -0.31
C ARG A 45 -2.13 -7.36 0.05
N ASN A 46 -1.23 -8.11 0.67
CA ASN A 46 0.07 -7.58 1.07
C ASN A 46 1.09 -7.63 -0.08
N SER A 47 0.76 -6.97 -1.19
CA SER A 47 1.71 -6.76 -2.30
C SER A 47 2.82 -5.79 -1.90
N LEU A 48 3.98 -5.91 -2.56
CA LEU A 48 5.11 -5.00 -2.36
C LEU A 48 4.73 -3.56 -2.71
N GLU A 49 5.25 -2.58 -1.99
CA GLU A 49 4.92 -1.16 -2.18
C GLU A 49 5.42 -0.64 -3.53
N GLU A 50 6.62 -1.02 -3.94
CA GLU A 50 7.14 -0.75 -5.28
C GLU A 50 6.48 -1.64 -6.33
N GLN A 51 6.46 -1.19 -7.57
CA GLN A 51 5.96 -2.01 -8.67
C GLN A 51 6.97 -3.11 -9.00
N TYR A 52 6.53 -4.36 -8.95
CA TYR A 52 7.30 -5.54 -9.28
C TYR A 52 6.58 -6.39 -10.33
N VAL A 53 7.31 -7.09 -11.20
CA VAL A 53 6.76 -7.75 -12.40
C VAL A 53 5.61 -8.73 -12.09
N ASN A 54 5.71 -9.46 -10.98
CA ASN A 54 4.73 -10.48 -10.59
C ASN A 54 3.81 -10.03 -9.44
N THR A 55 3.80 -8.73 -9.11
CA THR A 55 2.96 -8.20 -8.04
C THR A 55 1.51 -8.13 -8.48
N VAL A 56 0.62 -8.74 -7.71
CA VAL A 56 -0.83 -8.64 -7.88
C VAL A 56 -1.39 -7.69 -6.83
N ARG A 57 -1.83 -6.52 -7.28
CA ARG A 57 -2.52 -5.54 -6.41
C ARG A 57 -3.92 -6.04 -6.11
N GLY A 58 -4.38 -5.89 -4.88
CA GLY A 58 -5.72 -6.30 -4.50
C GLY A 58 -6.22 -5.56 -3.28
N MET A 59 -7.28 -4.78 -3.48
CA MET A 59 -8.10 -4.20 -2.41
C MET A 59 -9.56 -4.47 -2.73
N PHE A 60 -10.26 -5.09 -1.79
CA PHE A 60 -11.65 -5.52 -1.94
C PHE A 60 -12.47 -4.95 -0.80
N ILE A 61 -13.67 -4.47 -1.10
CA ILE A 61 -14.60 -3.89 -0.11
C ILE A 61 -15.83 -4.77 -0.02
N THR A 62 -16.27 -5.08 1.19
CA THR A 62 -17.49 -5.86 1.42
C THR A 62 -18.70 -5.16 0.81
N GLY A 63 -19.54 -5.94 0.12
CA GLY A 63 -20.80 -5.45 -0.47
C GLY A 63 -20.67 -4.72 -1.81
N THR A 64 -19.47 -4.65 -2.42
CA THR A 64 -19.28 -3.98 -3.72
C THR A 64 -19.39 -4.94 -4.91
N PHE A 65 -20.15 -6.01 -4.79
CA PHE A 65 -20.31 -7.01 -5.86
C PHE A 65 -20.73 -6.39 -7.19
N ASN A 66 -20.08 -6.82 -8.28
CA ASN A 66 -20.29 -6.28 -9.61
C ASN A 66 -20.04 -7.33 -10.70
N LYS A 67 -20.66 -7.15 -11.87
CA LYS A 67 -20.32 -7.87 -13.10
C LYS A 67 -19.58 -6.93 -14.06
N ALA A 68 -18.52 -7.38 -14.69
CA ALA A 68 -17.84 -6.59 -15.70
C ALA A 68 -18.61 -6.59 -17.04
N SER A 69 -19.34 -7.69 -17.33
CA SER A 69 -20.24 -7.81 -18.48
C SER A 69 -21.46 -8.67 -18.14
N LYS A 70 -22.46 -8.69 -19.05
CA LYS A 70 -23.72 -9.46 -18.85
C LYS A 70 -23.48 -10.96 -18.76
N ASP A 71 -22.44 -11.47 -19.40
CA ASP A 71 -22.14 -12.90 -19.51
C ASP A 71 -21.17 -13.40 -18.43
N GLU A 72 -20.64 -12.48 -17.59
CA GLU A 72 -19.72 -12.82 -16.50
C GLU A 72 -20.43 -13.08 -15.17
N VAL A 73 -19.73 -13.78 -14.30
CA VAL A 73 -20.18 -14.02 -12.92
C VAL A 73 -20.04 -12.74 -12.08
N THR A 74 -20.89 -12.62 -11.06
CA THR A 74 -20.75 -11.56 -10.07
C THR A 74 -19.54 -11.84 -9.19
N GLU A 75 -18.67 -10.85 -9.03
CA GLU A 75 -17.47 -10.95 -8.19
C GLU A 75 -17.22 -9.67 -7.39
N LEU A 76 -16.35 -9.72 -6.40
CA LEU A 76 -15.84 -8.53 -5.72
C LEU A 76 -14.83 -7.82 -6.62
N PRO A 77 -15.06 -6.57 -7.01
CA PRO A 77 -14.12 -5.81 -7.81
C PRO A 77 -12.85 -5.47 -7.03
N ASN A 78 -11.72 -5.54 -7.69
CA ASN A 78 -10.50 -4.92 -7.23
C ASN A 78 -10.65 -3.40 -7.35
N VAL A 79 -10.60 -2.69 -6.23
CA VAL A 79 -11.04 -1.28 -6.17
C VAL A 79 -9.97 -0.33 -6.68
N SER A 80 -8.89 -0.16 -5.97
CA SER A 80 -7.75 0.65 -6.41
C SER A 80 -6.50 0.28 -5.64
N ASP A 81 -5.35 0.47 -6.27
CA ASP A 81 -4.07 0.36 -5.58
C ASP A 81 -3.79 1.66 -4.80
N ILE A 82 -3.79 1.53 -3.48
CA ILE A 82 -3.37 2.56 -2.54
C ILE A 82 -2.04 2.21 -1.85
N VAL A 83 -1.47 1.07 -2.18
CA VAL A 83 -0.24 0.56 -1.56
C VAL A 83 1.00 1.14 -2.22
N ASN A 84 0.90 1.48 -3.50
CA ASN A 84 2.00 1.91 -4.34
C ASN A 84 2.82 3.05 -3.72
N MET A 85 4.14 2.79 -3.59
CA MET A 85 5.19 3.76 -3.28
C MET A 85 6.40 3.42 -4.16
N GLU A 86 6.50 4.01 -5.34
CA GLU A 86 7.68 3.88 -6.20
C GLU A 86 8.80 4.77 -5.65
N ILE A 87 9.98 4.21 -5.47
CA ILE A 87 11.13 4.90 -4.87
C ILE A 87 12.28 4.92 -5.86
N GLU A 88 12.86 6.09 -6.07
CA GLU A 88 14.08 6.30 -6.83
C GLU A 88 15.17 6.84 -5.88
N LEU A 89 16.34 6.25 -5.92
CA LEU A 89 17.47 6.48 -5.02
C LEU A 89 18.69 6.87 -5.88
N ASN A 90 19.14 8.11 -5.78
CA ASN A 90 20.22 8.67 -6.62
C ASN A 90 20.03 8.42 -8.12
N GLY A 91 18.76 8.50 -8.61
CA GLY A 91 18.41 8.26 -10.01
C GLY A 91 18.23 6.79 -10.39
N GLU A 92 18.41 5.85 -9.46
CA GLU A 92 18.14 4.44 -9.69
C GLU A 92 16.82 4.03 -9.03
N ARG A 93 15.92 3.40 -9.79
CA ARG A 93 14.65 2.90 -9.26
C ARG A 93 14.91 1.71 -8.34
N PHE A 94 14.38 1.79 -7.13
CA PHE A 94 14.36 0.69 -6.20
C PHE A 94 13.48 -0.46 -6.74
N SER A 95 14.00 -1.65 -6.70
CA SER A 95 13.27 -2.87 -7.05
C SER A 95 13.83 -4.07 -6.30
N MET A 96 12.98 -5.04 -6.05
CA MET A 96 13.35 -6.31 -5.44
C MET A 96 14.06 -7.20 -6.49
N ASN A 97 15.40 -7.14 -6.50
CA ASN A 97 16.25 -7.98 -7.31
C ASN A 97 17.27 -8.68 -6.41
N GLU A 98 17.39 -10.00 -6.52
CA GLU A 98 18.26 -10.80 -5.65
C GLU A 98 19.73 -10.29 -5.61
N ASN A 99 20.22 -9.73 -6.72
CA ASN A 99 21.58 -9.19 -6.79
C ASN A 99 21.77 -7.91 -5.96
N ASN A 100 20.71 -7.14 -5.77
CA ASN A 100 20.73 -5.84 -5.09
C ASN A 100 20.33 -5.95 -3.61
N ILE A 101 19.69 -7.04 -3.21
CA ILE A 101 19.24 -7.27 -1.83
C ILE A 101 20.41 -7.88 -1.04
N LYS A 102 20.80 -7.23 0.06
CA LYS A 102 21.81 -7.73 0.99
C LYS A 102 21.20 -8.37 2.22
N GLU A 103 20.12 -7.78 2.73
CA GLU A 103 19.34 -8.30 3.84
C GLU A 103 17.85 -8.12 3.53
N TYR A 104 17.05 -9.05 3.98
CA TYR A 104 15.60 -9.04 3.81
C TYR A 104 14.90 -9.72 4.97
N SER A 105 13.82 -9.11 5.42
CA SER A 105 12.81 -9.76 6.23
C SER A 105 11.45 -9.09 6.01
N ARG A 106 10.37 -9.86 6.07
CA ARG A 106 9.01 -9.34 6.15
C ARG A 106 8.26 -10.08 7.25
N THR A 107 7.60 -9.34 8.11
CA THR A 107 6.84 -9.87 9.23
C THR A 107 5.40 -9.39 9.21
N LEU A 108 4.49 -10.23 9.69
CA LEU A 108 3.15 -9.86 10.10
C LEU A 108 3.01 -10.16 11.59
N ASN A 109 2.73 -9.13 12.37
CA ASN A 109 2.38 -9.27 13.77
C ASN A 109 0.85 -9.40 13.87
N LEU A 110 0.35 -10.58 14.17
CA LEU A 110 -1.09 -10.87 14.26
C LEU A 110 -1.76 -10.18 15.44
N TYR A 111 -1.00 -9.78 16.46
CA TYR A 111 -1.54 -9.08 17.63
C TYR A 111 -1.81 -7.60 17.33
N THR A 112 -0.89 -6.94 16.59
CA THR A 112 -1.04 -5.53 16.22
C THR A 112 -1.70 -5.33 14.86
N GLY A 113 -1.75 -6.37 14.03
CA GLY A 113 -2.22 -6.29 12.64
C GLY A 113 -1.23 -5.59 11.71
N GLU A 114 -0.01 -5.31 12.15
CA GLU A 114 1.00 -4.58 11.37
C GLU A 114 1.88 -5.54 10.56
N THR A 115 2.14 -5.17 9.31
CA THR A 115 3.23 -5.76 8.51
C THR A 115 4.42 -4.82 8.48
N CYS A 116 5.62 -5.40 8.59
CA CYS A 116 6.89 -4.69 8.47
C CYS A 116 7.79 -5.45 7.49
N ARG A 117 8.37 -4.75 6.53
CA ARG A 117 9.33 -5.28 5.56
C ARG A 117 10.62 -4.48 5.62
N ASN A 118 11.72 -5.14 5.94
CA ASN A 118 13.04 -4.53 6.00
C ASN A 118 13.90 -5.01 4.84
N VAL A 119 14.58 -4.10 4.17
CA VAL A 119 15.46 -4.38 3.03
C VAL A 119 16.74 -3.57 3.16
N LEU A 120 17.87 -4.23 3.17
CA LEU A 120 19.18 -3.58 2.93
C LEU A 120 19.47 -3.72 1.44
N TRP A 121 19.35 -2.61 0.72
CA TRP A 121 19.50 -2.58 -0.73
C TRP A 121 20.83 -1.93 -1.14
N LYS A 122 21.44 -2.44 -2.21
CA LYS A 122 22.65 -1.90 -2.81
C LYS A 122 22.42 -1.55 -4.28
N GLY A 123 22.52 -0.27 -4.60
CA GLY A 123 22.46 0.24 -5.97
C GLY A 123 23.67 -0.12 -6.82
N LYS A 124 23.56 0.08 -8.11
CA LYS A 124 24.61 -0.21 -9.10
C LYS A 124 25.88 0.60 -8.86
N ASN A 125 25.75 1.82 -8.34
CA ASN A 125 26.88 2.71 -8.03
C ASN A 125 27.53 2.40 -6.69
N GLY A 126 27.04 1.38 -5.96
CA GLY A 126 27.54 1.01 -4.65
C GLY A 126 26.87 1.71 -3.48
N ASP A 127 25.86 2.53 -3.74
CA ASP A 127 25.04 3.18 -2.71
C ASP A 127 24.30 2.12 -1.90
N ILE A 128 24.33 2.23 -0.59
CA ILE A 128 23.66 1.30 0.33
C ILE A 128 22.61 2.07 1.12
N VAL A 129 21.39 1.55 1.12
CA VAL A 129 20.26 2.14 1.84
C VAL A 129 19.48 1.06 2.59
N HIS A 130 19.07 1.37 3.80
CA HIS A 130 18.10 0.58 4.56
C HIS A 130 16.71 1.15 4.33
N LEU A 131 15.78 0.31 3.88
CA LEU A 131 14.38 0.63 3.66
C LEU A 131 13.53 -0.20 4.62
N SER A 132 12.63 0.45 5.34
CA SER A 132 11.67 -0.22 6.22
C SER A 132 10.26 0.20 5.86
N PHE A 133 9.44 -0.73 5.35
CA PHE A 133 8.06 -0.49 4.95
C PHE A 133 7.13 -1.03 6.01
N HIS A 134 6.17 -0.23 6.42
CA HIS A 134 5.18 -0.56 7.43
C HIS A 134 3.77 -0.33 6.90
N ARG A 135 2.83 -1.21 7.27
CA ARG A 135 1.44 -1.08 6.88
C ARG A 135 0.51 -1.75 7.87
N PHE A 136 -0.64 -1.14 8.07
CA PHE A 136 -1.75 -1.73 8.81
C PHE A 136 -3.10 -1.33 8.21
N VAL A 137 -4.11 -2.18 8.43
CA VAL A 137 -5.52 -1.90 8.18
C VAL A 137 -6.18 -1.72 9.53
N SER A 138 -6.76 -0.54 9.78
CA SER A 138 -7.33 -0.20 11.09
C SER A 138 -8.57 -1.04 11.40
N TYR A 139 -8.65 -1.58 12.62
CA TYR A 139 -9.84 -2.25 13.15
C TYR A 139 -10.78 -1.28 13.84
N GLU A 140 -10.26 -0.26 14.51
CA GLU A 140 -11.05 0.76 15.22
C GLU A 140 -11.80 1.67 14.25
N ASN A 141 -11.12 2.15 13.19
CA ASN A 141 -11.77 2.85 12.10
C ASN A 141 -11.60 2.03 10.82
N VAL A 142 -12.63 1.27 10.49
CA VAL A 142 -12.61 0.30 9.39
C VAL A 142 -12.32 0.89 8.01
N HIS A 143 -12.43 2.21 7.86
CA HIS A 143 -12.16 2.92 6.63
C HIS A 143 -10.70 3.33 6.45
N VAL A 144 -9.86 3.22 7.51
CA VAL A 144 -8.50 3.76 7.54
C VAL A 144 -7.44 2.69 7.26
N ILE A 145 -6.50 3.02 6.39
CA ILE A 145 -5.28 2.27 6.12
C ILE A 145 -4.10 3.19 6.33
N GLY A 146 -3.15 2.78 7.16
CA GLY A 146 -1.88 3.47 7.36
C GLY A 146 -0.73 2.72 6.72
N ALA A 147 0.18 3.44 6.08
CA ALA A 147 1.44 2.93 5.57
C ALA A 147 2.54 3.98 5.70
N TYR A 148 3.78 3.54 5.86
CA TYR A 148 4.94 4.43 5.75
C TYR A 148 6.17 3.67 5.29
N VAL A 149 7.13 4.42 4.75
CA VAL A 149 8.46 3.93 4.47
C VAL A 149 9.47 4.79 5.22
N GLU A 150 10.42 4.15 5.90
CA GLU A 150 11.62 4.77 6.42
C GLU A 150 12.79 4.49 5.49
N ILE A 151 13.55 5.53 5.18
CA ILE A 151 14.67 5.50 4.23
C ILE A 151 15.90 6.02 4.97
N LYS A 152 16.92 5.16 5.12
CA LYS A 152 18.15 5.50 5.81
C LYS A 152 19.37 5.17 4.94
N PRO A 153 20.00 6.16 4.31
CA PRO A 153 21.26 6.00 3.58
C PRO A 153 22.37 5.55 4.52
N VAL A 154 23.16 4.55 4.11
CA VAL A 154 24.21 3.97 4.97
C VAL A 154 25.59 4.59 4.69
N ASN A 155 25.95 4.77 3.42
CA ASN A 155 27.31 5.11 3.02
C ASN A 155 27.45 6.39 2.17
N CYS A 156 26.37 7.08 1.86
CA CYS A 156 26.37 8.33 1.09
C CYS A 156 25.15 9.20 1.42
N GLU A 157 25.15 10.46 1.02
CA GLU A 157 23.94 11.27 0.92
C GLU A 157 23.05 10.71 -0.21
N MET A 158 21.73 10.73 -0.02
CA MET A 158 20.77 10.14 -0.94
C MET A 158 19.76 11.16 -1.44
N LYS A 159 19.69 11.35 -2.73
CA LYS A 159 18.55 12.03 -3.40
C LYS A 159 17.46 11.00 -3.60
N VAL A 160 16.31 11.25 -2.98
CA VAL A 160 15.18 10.33 -2.98
C VAL A 160 14.01 10.97 -3.69
N LYS A 161 13.37 10.19 -4.57
CA LYS A 161 12.08 10.53 -5.15
C LYS A 161 11.09 9.42 -4.81
N VAL A 162 9.96 9.78 -4.19
CA VAL A 162 8.86 8.87 -3.88
C VAL A 162 7.63 9.27 -4.69
N VAL A 163 7.08 8.35 -5.47
CA VAL A 163 5.83 8.54 -6.21
C VAL A 163 4.77 7.64 -5.58
N SER A 164 3.70 8.23 -5.07
CA SER A 164 2.66 7.51 -4.35
C SER A 164 1.31 8.20 -4.49
N GLY A 165 0.23 7.44 -4.44
CA GLY A 165 -1.12 8.00 -4.58
C GLY A 165 -2.20 6.92 -4.71
N ILE A 166 -3.15 7.15 -5.60
CA ILE A 166 -4.29 6.28 -5.87
C ILE A 166 -4.21 5.85 -7.34
N ASP A 167 -4.21 4.53 -7.59
CA ASP A 167 -4.22 3.96 -8.93
C ASP A 167 -5.43 3.02 -9.10
N ALA A 168 -6.43 3.47 -9.84
CA ALA A 168 -7.62 2.69 -10.19
C ALA A 168 -7.53 2.04 -11.58
N GLN A 169 -6.32 1.87 -12.14
CA GLN A 169 -6.08 1.10 -13.36
C GLN A 169 -6.06 -0.41 -13.09
N VAL A 170 -6.22 -0.83 -11.84
CA VAL A 170 -6.32 -2.23 -11.42
C VAL A 170 -7.54 -2.91 -12.04
N THR A 171 -7.45 -4.22 -12.25
CA THR A 171 -8.49 -5.05 -12.86
C THR A 171 -8.63 -6.38 -12.11
N ASN A 172 -9.74 -7.09 -12.31
CA ASN A 172 -9.89 -8.49 -11.95
C ASN A 172 -9.49 -9.33 -13.17
N HIS A 173 -8.28 -9.88 -13.19
CA HIS A 173 -7.78 -10.69 -14.31
C HIS A 173 -8.00 -10.09 -15.71
N GLY A 174 -7.91 -8.75 -15.82
CA GLY A 174 -8.15 -8.00 -17.04
C GLY A 174 -9.54 -7.39 -17.16
N ALA A 175 -10.53 -7.85 -16.38
CA ALA A 175 -11.87 -7.28 -16.35
C ALA A 175 -11.91 -5.96 -15.56
N GLN A 176 -12.46 -4.91 -16.16
CA GLN A 176 -12.60 -3.60 -15.57
C GLN A 176 -13.97 -3.42 -14.95
N HIS A 177 -14.03 -3.25 -13.63
CA HIS A 177 -15.28 -3.10 -12.88
C HIS A 177 -15.62 -1.67 -12.50
N LEU A 178 -14.70 -0.72 -12.65
CA LEU A 178 -14.83 0.63 -12.11
C LEU A 178 -14.67 1.70 -13.18
N THR A 179 -15.52 2.74 -13.07
CA THR A 179 -15.40 3.97 -13.84
C THR A 179 -15.10 5.14 -12.89
N GLU A 180 -14.12 5.98 -13.23
CA GLU A 180 -13.83 7.22 -12.53
C GLU A 180 -14.89 8.27 -12.83
N PHE A 181 -15.41 8.95 -11.80
CA PHE A 181 -16.30 10.10 -11.97
C PHE A 181 -15.74 11.40 -11.37
N SER A 182 -14.76 11.32 -10.47
CA SER A 182 -14.12 12.51 -9.92
C SER A 182 -12.67 12.21 -9.52
N LYS A 183 -11.83 13.24 -9.64
CA LYS A 183 -10.44 13.20 -9.22
C LYS A 183 -10.04 14.59 -8.76
N ARG A 184 -9.39 14.70 -7.60
CA ARG A 184 -9.02 15.97 -6.98
C ARG A 184 -7.70 15.88 -6.26
N ALA A 185 -6.93 16.97 -6.28
CA ALA A 185 -5.75 17.15 -5.45
C ALA A 185 -5.88 18.48 -4.68
N PHE A 186 -5.48 18.46 -3.42
CA PHE A 186 -5.44 19.63 -2.55
C PHE A 186 -4.04 19.73 -1.95
N GLU A 187 -3.43 20.92 -2.05
CA GLU A 187 -2.11 21.23 -1.49
C GLU A 187 -1.03 20.18 -1.86
N GLU A 188 -1.16 19.57 -3.06
CA GLU A 188 -0.24 18.56 -3.61
C GLU A 188 0.02 17.34 -2.73
N LYS A 189 -0.58 17.24 -1.56
CA LYS A 189 -0.38 16.18 -0.57
C LYS A 189 -1.64 15.36 -0.27
N PHE A 190 -2.83 15.97 -0.43
CA PHE A 190 -4.10 15.29 -0.27
C PHE A 190 -4.73 14.99 -1.63
N LEU A 191 -4.94 13.72 -1.91
CA LEU A 191 -5.49 13.21 -3.16
C LEU A 191 -6.82 12.53 -2.88
N GLN A 192 -7.77 12.69 -3.80
CA GLN A 192 -9.08 12.04 -3.74
C GLN A 192 -9.48 11.54 -5.12
N MET A 193 -10.08 10.34 -5.15
CA MET A 193 -10.67 9.75 -6.35
C MET A 193 -12.04 9.14 -6.02
N GLY A 194 -13.04 9.49 -6.83
CA GLY A 194 -14.37 8.88 -6.81
C GLY A 194 -14.54 7.93 -8.00
N MET A 195 -15.03 6.74 -7.71
CA MET A 195 -15.28 5.67 -8.68
C MET A 195 -16.69 5.11 -8.50
N VAL A 196 -17.21 4.48 -9.52
CA VAL A 196 -18.50 3.77 -9.49
C VAL A 196 -18.34 2.42 -10.17
N THR A 197 -18.96 1.39 -9.62
CA THR A 197 -19.01 0.07 -10.25
C THR A 197 -19.89 0.10 -11.50
N THR A 198 -19.47 -0.60 -12.55
CA THR A 198 -20.05 -0.47 -13.90
C THR A 198 -21.48 -0.96 -14.03
N GLU A 199 -21.90 -1.94 -13.24
CA GLU A 199 -23.22 -2.55 -13.30
C GLU A 199 -24.04 -2.29 -12.03
N SER A 200 -23.46 -2.54 -10.85
CA SER A 200 -24.16 -2.41 -9.57
C SER A 200 -24.29 -0.96 -9.07
N ALA A 201 -23.65 0.01 -9.74
CA ALA A 201 -23.70 1.45 -9.45
C ALA A 201 -23.29 1.82 -8.01
N VAL A 202 -22.46 1.01 -7.36
CA VAL A 202 -21.92 1.31 -6.03
C VAL A 202 -20.83 2.37 -6.17
N SER A 203 -21.03 3.53 -5.53
CA SER A 203 -20.03 4.60 -5.49
C SER A 203 -18.95 4.29 -4.44
N ILE A 204 -17.69 4.55 -4.80
CA ILE A 204 -16.53 4.33 -3.95
C ILE A 204 -15.69 5.61 -3.96
N ALA A 205 -15.36 6.11 -2.76
CA ALA A 205 -14.48 7.26 -2.59
C ALA A 205 -13.20 6.81 -1.88
N VAL A 206 -12.06 7.11 -2.48
CA VAL A 206 -10.73 6.86 -1.91
C VAL A 206 -10.02 8.18 -1.74
N SER A 207 -9.47 8.42 -0.55
CA SER A 207 -8.66 9.60 -0.26
C SER A 207 -7.34 9.17 0.35
N THR A 208 -6.27 9.92 0.07
CA THR A 208 -4.96 9.70 0.68
C THR A 208 -4.25 11.01 0.96
N VAL A 209 -3.52 11.05 2.07
CA VAL A 209 -2.65 12.16 2.45
C VAL A 209 -1.24 11.65 2.71
N HIS A 210 -0.25 12.44 2.31
CA HIS A 210 1.15 12.15 2.56
C HIS A 210 1.74 13.15 3.58
N LYS A 211 2.58 12.65 4.47
CA LYS A 211 3.39 13.45 5.40
C LYS A 211 4.84 13.00 5.33
N VAL A 212 5.74 13.96 5.45
CA VAL A 212 7.18 13.70 5.39
C VAL A 212 7.82 14.11 6.71
N PHE A 213 8.71 13.28 7.20
CA PHE A 213 9.52 13.55 8.40
C PHE A 213 10.98 13.33 8.06
N GLN A 214 11.86 14.21 8.51
CA GLN A 214 13.31 14.04 8.45
C GLN A 214 13.87 14.13 9.88
N SER A 215 14.67 13.13 10.27
CA SER A 215 15.23 13.01 11.62
C SER A 215 14.17 13.21 12.73
N GLY A 216 12.97 12.64 12.51
CA GLY A 216 11.84 12.69 13.44
C GLY A 216 11.02 13.98 13.44
N LYS A 217 11.40 15.00 12.64
CA LYS A 217 10.66 16.28 12.54
C LYS A 217 9.82 16.32 11.27
N TYR A 218 8.59 16.81 11.40
CA TYR A 218 7.73 17.06 10.24
C TYR A 218 8.36 18.09 9.30
N THR A 219 8.36 17.79 8.01
CA THR A 219 8.91 18.62 6.94
C THR A 219 7.78 19.12 6.07
N GLU A 220 7.40 20.39 6.26
CA GLU A 220 6.30 21.00 5.52
C GLU A 220 6.68 21.27 4.06
N ASP A 221 7.91 21.68 3.82
CA ASP A 221 8.43 22.12 2.52
C ASP A 221 9.09 21.02 1.69
N ALA A 222 8.73 19.74 1.91
CA ALA A 222 9.16 18.69 1.00
C ALA A 222 8.64 19.00 -0.42
N ALA A 223 9.55 19.15 -1.38
CA ALA A 223 9.18 19.44 -2.76
C ALA A 223 8.22 18.37 -3.27
N SER A 224 7.05 18.79 -3.72
CA SER A 224 6.00 17.89 -4.19
C SER A 224 5.44 18.35 -5.53
N LYS A 225 4.90 17.39 -6.29
CA LYS A 225 4.29 17.61 -7.60
C LYS A 225 3.20 16.60 -7.83
N ILE A 226 2.07 17.03 -8.39
CA ILE A 226 0.98 16.13 -8.78
C ILE A 226 1.28 15.48 -10.14
N ILE A 227 1.05 14.18 -10.20
CA ILE A 227 1.05 13.38 -11.43
C ILE A 227 -0.40 12.92 -11.65
N ASP A 228 -1.03 13.43 -12.67
CA ASP A 228 -2.40 13.13 -13.06
C ASP A 228 -2.44 12.34 -14.37
N ASP A 229 -3.10 11.19 -14.36
CA ASP A 229 -3.30 10.33 -15.51
C ASP A 229 -4.69 9.68 -15.43
N ARG A 230 -5.14 9.01 -16.50
CA ARG A 230 -6.43 8.34 -16.55
C ARG A 230 -6.57 7.33 -15.42
N ARG A 231 -7.56 7.51 -14.55
CA ARG A 231 -7.83 6.68 -13.36
C ARG A 231 -6.64 6.54 -12.39
N LYS A 232 -5.77 7.54 -12.39
CA LYS A 232 -4.58 7.54 -11.56
C LYS A 232 -4.27 8.97 -11.11
N ILE A 233 -3.97 9.16 -9.83
CA ILE A 233 -3.50 10.41 -9.27
C ILE A 233 -2.45 10.13 -8.21
N HIS A 234 -1.26 10.70 -8.40
CA HIS A 234 -0.12 10.52 -7.50
C HIS A 234 0.48 11.86 -7.12
N THR A 235 1.18 11.89 -5.99
CA THR A 235 2.15 12.93 -5.67
C THR A 235 3.56 12.37 -5.83
N GLU A 236 4.44 13.16 -6.42
CA GLU A 236 5.89 12.97 -6.43
C GLU A 236 6.50 13.80 -5.32
N ILE A 237 7.23 13.18 -4.42
CA ILE A 237 7.89 13.82 -3.28
C ILE A 237 9.40 13.67 -3.48
N GLN A 238 10.14 14.78 -3.37
CA GLN A 238 11.59 14.79 -3.51
C GLN A 238 12.26 15.21 -2.19
N LEU A 239 13.28 14.46 -1.80
CA LEU A 239 14.02 14.61 -0.56
C LEU A 239 15.52 14.49 -0.81
N VAL A 240 16.32 15.15 0.03
CA VAL A 240 17.74 14.85 0.17
C VAL A 240 17.98 14.40 1.60
N ILE A 241 18.51 13.19 1.76
CA ILE A 241 18.73 12.59 3.08
C ILE A 241 20.23 12.46 3.29
N PRO A 242 20.80 13.15 4.29
CA PRO A 242 22.20 12.99 4.67
C PRO A 242 22.53 11.54 5.06
N GLN A 243 23.79 11.14 4.87
CA GLN A 243 24.26 9.82 5.30
C GLN A 243 23.96 9.57 6.79
N GLY A 244 23.36 8.42 7.09
CA GLY A 244 23.05 7.98 8.44
C GLY A 244 21.78 8.57 9.04
N GLU A 245 21.20 9.63 8.46
CA GLU A 245 19.92 10.17 8.87
C GLU A 245 18.74 9.36 8.31
N THR A 246 17.57 9.51 8.92
CA THR A 246 16.35 8.79 8.49
C THR A 246 15.31 9.79 8.03
N ALA A 247 14.76 9.57 6.84
CA ALA A 247 13.50 10.19 6.42
C ALA A 247 12.37 9.17 6.46
N ARG A 248 11.16 9.63 6.79
CA ARG A 248 9.94 8.82 6.78
C ARG A 248 8.89 9.51 5.91
N VAL A 249 8.32 8.76 4.98
CA VAL A 249 7.17 9.18 4.18
C VAL A 249 5.97 8.36 4.64
N GLU A 250 5.00 9.03 5.26
CA GLU A 250 3.75 8.45 5.72
C GLU A 250 2.65 8.64 4.66
N LYS A 251 1.78 7.66 4.56
CA LYS A 251 0.58 7.66 3.75
C LYS A 251 -0.58 7.16 4.57
N ILE A 252 -1.60 8.00 4.74
CA ILE A 252 -2.85 7.63 5.39
C ILE A 252 -3.93 7.68 4.32
N SER A 253 -4.63 6.56 4.13
CA SER A 253 -5.70 6.42 3.15
C SER A 253 -7.03 6.12 3.83
N THR A 254 -8.12 6.65 3.26
CA THR A 254 -9.48 6.29 3.65
C THR A 254 -10.26 5.78 2.46
N VAL A 255 -11.12 4.77 2.71
CA VAL A 255 -11.91 4.12 1.68
C VAL A 255 -13.36 4.05 2.15
N HIS A 256 -14.29 4.59 1.37
CA HIS A 256 -15.71 4.59 1.64
C HIS A 256 -16.50 4.06 0.46
N SER A 257 -17.58 3.34 0.70
CA SER A 257 -18.52 2.90 -0.33
C SER A 257 -19.96 3.28 0.03
N SER A 258 -20.80 3.50 -0.98
CA SER A 258 -22.23 3.79 -0.76
C SER A 258 -23.00 2.59 -0.19
N SER A 259 -22.51 1.36 -0.36
CA SER A 259 -23.11 0.16 0.22
C SER A 259 -23.05 0.16 1.76
N CYS A 260 -22.08 0.81 2.37
CA CYS A 260 -21.97 0.89 3.84
C CYS A 260 -23.10 1.73 4.47
N LEU A 261 -23.66 2.70 3.74
CA LEU A 261 -24.76 3.55 4.20
C LEU A 261 -26.11 2.82 4.21
N LEU A 262 -26.29 1.84 3.32
CA LEU A 262 -27.52 1.03 3.26
C LEU A 262 -27.64 0.09 4.47
N TYR A 263 -26.55 -0.49 4.93
CA TYR A 263 -26.54 -1.38 6.10
C TYR A 263 -26.85 -0.66 7.42
N THR A 264 -26.54 0.61 7.55
CA THR A 264 -26.84 1.40 8.77
C THR A 264 -28.29 1.87 8.82
N SER A 265 -28.97 2.03 7.68
CA SER A 265 -30.41 2.38 7.64
C SER A 265 -31.28 1.16 7.93
N ASP A 266 -30.98 -0.01 7.36
CA ASP A 266 -31.75 -1.24 7.60
C ASP A 266 -31.66 -1.71 9.06
N ALA A 267 -30.50 -1.56 9.72
CA ALA A 267 -30.34 -1.88 11.14
C ALA A 267 -31.11 -0.94 12.09
N ALA A 268 -31.48 0.25 11.65
CA ALA A 268 -32.31 1.19 12.41
C ALA A 268 -33.81 0.89 12.25
N ASP A 269 -34.25 0.33 11.13
CA ASP A 269 -35.64 -0.03 10.86
C ASP A 269 -36.05 -1.34 11.56
N ASP A 270 -35.12 -2.27 11.81
CA ASP A 270 -35.39 -3.51 12.56
C ASP A 270 -35.53 -3.31 14.09
N LEU A 271 -35.26 -2.10 14.60
CA LEU A 271 -35.41 -1.76 16.03
C LEU A 271 -36.70 -0.98 16.36
N THR A 272 -37.56 -0.75 15.40
CA THR A 272 -38.87 -0.10 15.55
C THR A 272 -40.02 -1.06 15.28
#